data_a0e71752c783e52042298377740d6abf
#
_entry.id   a0e71752c783e52042298377740d6abf
#
_cell.length_a   1.000
_cell.length_b   1.000
_cell.length_c   1.000
_cell.angle_alpha   90.00
_cell.angle_beta   90.00
_cell.angle_gamma   90.00
#
_symmetry.space_group_name_H-M   'P 1'
#
loop_
_entity.id
_entity.type
_entity.pdbx_description
1 polymer ?
#
loop_
_entity_poly.entity_id
_entity_poly.type
_entity_poly.pdbx_seq_one_letter_code
_entity_poly.pdbx_strand_id
1 'polypeptide(L)'
;LNAFNIGASLIEKINSGVLVVDESFNITFFNKFMESHCLLKSKDVLTKNLFDVFNDLPEKWLKRKIQSVFMLNTPGFSSWEQRQFVFKMRHARPVTTSSEYMAQNITFLPILADESGSEVEQVCILVEDVTDVCFYQEKLKETLEQLEVVSRTDGLTQVANRRFWEERFEVELETANRYKHPLSLILFDLDKFKQINDTYGHQGGDLVLIEITKFIKKKLRQVDLMGRYGGEEFGIILPNTDAEGAFELADRIRTEFAQFPISFGNHKILATISLGVVEYDPSFDSYEDMVTRADIALYQSKASGRNTTSLYRA
;
A
#
# COMPACT_ATOMS: atom_id res chain seq x y z
N LEU A 1 51.52 -17.75 11.30
CA LEU A 1 50.76 -16.94 10.32
C LEU A 1 50.73 -15.49 10.84
N ASN A 2 51.35 -14.57 10.11
CA ASN A 2 51.41 -13.16 10.51
C ASN A 2 49.97 -12.54 10.44
N ALA A 3 49.59 -11.70 11.40
CA ALA A 3 48.26 -11.07 11.43
C ALA A 3 47.88 -10.40 10.10
N PHE A 4 48.87 -9.84 9.40
CA PHE A 4 48.72 -9.26 8.06
C PHE A 4 48.23 -10.29 7.00
N ASN A 5 48.76 -11.51 7.00
CA ASN A 5 48.35 -12.57 6.08
C ASN A 5 46.94 -13.09 6.37
N ILE A 6 46.54 -13.06 7.64
CA ILE A 6 45.17 -13.44 8.05
C ILE A 6 44.18 -12.39 7.56
N GLY A 7 44.46 -11.09 7.78
CA GLY A 7 43.61 -9.99 7.31
C GLY A 7 43.43 -9.99 5.79
N ALA A 8 44.50 -10.13 5.02
CA ALA A 8 44.44 -10.21 3.56
C ALA A 8 43.59 -11.41 3.09
N SER A 9 43.79 -12.59 3.71
CA SER A 9 42.98 -13.78 3.37
C SER A 9 41.52 -13.67 3.74
N LEU A 10 41.17 -12.94 4.81
CA LEU A 10 39.79 -12.68 5.21
C LEU A 10 39.08 -11.76 4.21
N ILE A 11 39.74 -10.66 3.82
CA ILE A 11 39.16 -9.68 2.86
C ILE A 11 38.91 -10.34 1.51
N GLU A 12 39.74 -11.27 1.08
CA GLU A 12 39.56 -12.05 -0.15
C GLU A 12 38.39 -13.04 -0.09
N LYS A 13 38.02 -13.50 1.11
CA LYS A 13 37.00 -14.56 1.33
C LYS A 13 35.68 -14.03 1.90
N ILE A 14 35.63 -12.76 2.28
CA ILE A 14 34.40 -12.15 2.79
C ILE A 14 33.29 -12.20 1.73
N ASN A 15 32.06 -12.45 2.19
CA ASN A 15 30.88 -12.47 1.31
C ASN A 15 30.33 -11.04 1.07
N SER A 16 31.22 -10.12 0.75
CA SER A 16 30.93 -8.72 0.43
C SER A 16 31.96 -8.23 -0.58
N GLY A 17 31.54 -7.35 -1.48
CA GLY A 17 32.44 -6.73 -2.42
C GLY A 17 33.35 -5.70 -1.73
N VAL A 18 34.65 -5.83 -1.94
CA VAL A 18 35.64 -4.85 -1.47
C VAL A 18 36.40 -4.31 -2.66
N LEU A 19 36.29 -3.00 -2.86
CA LEU A 19 36.96 -2.24 -3.89
C LEU A 19 37.60 -1.02 -3.22
N VAL A 20 38.88 -0.75 -3.52
CA VAL A 20 39.59 0.43 -3.00
C VAL A 20 40.01 1.32 -4.16
N VAL A 21 39.86 2.63 -3.99
CA VAL A 21 40.27 3.63 -4.99
C VAL A 21 41.15 4.71 -4.36
N ASP A 22 42.07 5.22 -5.16
CA ASP A 22 42.87 6.41 -4.83
C ASP A 22 42.11 7.72 -5.11
N GLU A 23 42.72 8.87 -4.85
CA GLU A 23 42.12 10.19 -5.06
C GLU A 23 41.80 10.47 -6.56
N SER A 24 42.51 9.86 -7.48
CA SER A 24 42.26 9.90 -8.92
C SER A 24 41.22 8.90 -9.41
N PHE A 25 40.57 8.18 -8.48
CA PHE A 25 39.62 7.10 -8.72
C PHE A 25 40.21 5.86 -9.39
N ASN A 26 41.55 5.64 -9.35
CA ASN A 26 42.12 4.41 -9.84
C ASN A 26 41.92 3.29 -8.82
N ILE A 27 41.61 2.11 -9.33
CA ILE A 27 41.36 0.91 -8.50
C ILE A 27 42.70 0.39 -7.98
N THR A 28 42.86 0.35 -6.67
CA THR A 28 44.06 -0.17 -5.99
C THR A 28 43.88 -1.55 -5.38
N PHE A 29 42.63 -1.92 -5.11
CA PHE A 29 42.28 -3.24 -4.60
C PHE A 29 40.89 -3.72 -5.13
N PHE A 30 40.76 -5.03 -5.37
CA PHE A 30 39.56 -5.63 -5.93
C PHE A 30 39.49 -7.11 -5.49
N ASN A 31 38.56 -7.48 -4.57
CA ASN A 31 38.53 -8.81 -3.99
C ASN A 31 37.79 -9.85 -4.84
N LYS A 32 37.84 -11.09 -4.40
CA LYS A 32 37.22 -12.27 -5.05
C LYS A 32 35.71 -12.12 -5.25
N PHE A 33 35.00 -11.52 -4.31
CA PHE A 33 33.57 -11.30 -4.43
C PHE A 33 33.26 -10.38 -5.64
N MET A 34 33.97 -9.27 -5.74
CA MET A 34 33.84 -8.37 -6.89
C MET A 34 34.17 -9.08 -8.21
N GLU A 35 35.27 -9.85 -8.26
CA GLU A 35 35.62 -10.64 -9.46
C GLU A 35 34.48 -11.56 -9.92
N SER A 36 33.85 -12.24 -8.98
CA SER A 36 32.84 -13.26 -9.28
C SER A 36 31.53 -12.66 -9.78
N HIS A 37 31.12 -11.52 -9.20
CA HIS A 37 29.82 -10.91 -9.47
C HIS A 37 29.86 -9.84 -10.57
N CYS A 38 31.04 -9.22 -10.82
CA CYS A 38 31.23 -8.30 -11.95
C CYS A 38 31.76 -8.99 -13.22
N LEU A 39 32.15 -10.28 -13.12
CA LEU A 39 32.79 -11.06 -14.20
C LEU A 39 34.10 -10.39 -14.72
N LEU A 40 34.81 -9.69 -13.86
CA LEU A 40 36.08 -9.01 -14.13
C LEU A 40 37.19 -9.66 -13.28
N LYS A 41 38.44 -9.65 -13.77
CA LYS A 41 39.56 -10.14 -12.99
C LYS A 41 40.32 -8.98 -12.36
N SER A 42 40.74 -9.14 -11.12
CA SER A 42 41.56 -8.12 -10.39
C SER A 42 42.73 -7.59 -11.23
N LYS A 43 43.50 -8.48 -11.85
CA LYS A 43 44.63 -8.13 -12.72
C LYS A 43 44.27 -7.21 -13.92
N ASP A 44 43.00 -7.25 -14.35
CA ASP A 44 42.54 -6.51 -15.53
C ASP A 44 41.99 -5.14 -15.19
N VAL A 45 41.69 -4.90 -13.88
CA VAL A 45 41.09 -3.66 -13.39
C VAL A 45 42.01 -2.83 -12.51
N LEU A 46 43.00 -3.43 -11.86
CA LEU A 46 43.96 -2.71 -11.03
C LEU A 46 44.69 -1.63 -11.83
N THR A 47 44.93 -0.48 -11.20
CA THR A 47 45.51 0.74 -11.73
C THR A 47 44.70 1.45 -12.81
N LYS A 48 43.52 0.96 -13.17
CA LYS A 48 42.58 1.63 -14.08
C LYS A 48 41.57 2.49 -13.33
N ASN A 49 41.11 3.53 -14.03
CA ASN A 49 40.08 4.39 -13.46
C ASN A 49 38.75 3.64 -13.30
N LEU A 50 38.10 3.79 -12.16
CA LEU A 50 36.84 3.15 -11.79
C LEU A 50 35.73 3.36 -12.85
N PHE A 51 35.67 4.57 -13.41
CA PHE A 51 34.62 4.94 -14.36
C PHE A 51 34.90 4.46 -15.78
N ASP A 52 36.16 4.15 -16.10
CA ASP A 52 36.55 3.52 -17.37
C ASP A 52 36.27 2.02 -17.33
N VAL A 53 36.39 1.38 -16.14
CA VAL A 53 36.10 -0.03 -15.93
C VAL A 53 34.61 -0.30 -15.89
N PHE A 54 33.85 0.59 -15.25
CA PHE A 54 32.41 0.48 -15.06
C PHE A 54 31.68 1.67 -15.70
N ASN A 55 31.43 1.59 -17.00
CA ASN A 55 30.84 2.67 -17.79
C ASN A 55 29.39 3.04 -17.45
N ASP A 56 28.72 2.23 -16.65
CA ASP A 56 27.29 2.36 -16.28
C ASP A 56 27.08 2.88 -14.84
N LEU A 57 28.17 3.22 -14.15
CA LEU A 57 28.10 3.82 -12.82
C LEU A 57 27.42 5.21 -12.84
N PRO A 58 26.70 5.58 -11.79
CA PRO A 58 26.17 6.94 -11.61
C PRO A 58 27.32 7.92 -11.26
N GLU A 59 28.15 8.24 -12.24
CA GLU A 59 29.44 8.90 -12.08
C GLU A 59 29.40 10.16 -11.20
N LYS A 60 28.51 11.12 -11.50
CA LYS A 60 28.39 12.38 -10.75
C LYS A 60 28.07 12.16 -9.27
N TRP A 61 27.20 11.18 -8.99
CA TRP A 61 26.79 10.85 -7.63
C TRP A 61 27.91 10.12 -6.89
N LEU A 62 28.53 9.13 -7.52
CA LEU A 62 29.56 8.30 -6.90
C LEU A 62 30.85 9.13 -6.65
N LYS A 63 31.25 9.99 -7.58
CA LYS A 63 32.36 10.94 -7.39
C LYS A 63 32.11 11.81 -6.15
N ARG A 64 30.93 12.41 -5.99
CA ARG A 64 30.61 13.22 -4.82
C ARG A 64 30.73 12.43 -3.52
N LYS A 65 30.22 11.18 -3.49
CA LYS A 65 30.30 10.32 -2.29
C LYS A 65 31.77 10.03 -1.93
N ILE A 66 32.59 9.62 -2.87
CA ILE A 66 34.01 9.32 -2.64
C ILE A 66 34.78 10.60 -2.22
N GLN A 67 34.59 11.70 -2.94
CA GLN A 67 35.25 12.99 -2.61
C GLN A 67 34.84 13.50 -1.22
N SER A 68 33.60 13.32 -0.82
CA SER A 68 33.13 13.69 0.51
C SER A 68 33.86 12.91 1.62
N VAL A 69 34.21 11.64 1.38
CA VAL A 69 35.01 10.83 2.32
C VAL A 69 36.45 11.32 2.41
N PHE A 70 37.08 11.65 1.25
CA PHE A 70 38.41 12.25 1.23
C PHE A 70 38.47 13.58 1.99
N MET A 71 37.47 14.45 1.78
CA MET A 71 37.47 15.79 2.40
C MET A 71 37.13 15.78 3.89
N LEU A 72 36.19 14.92 4.31
CA LEU A 72 35.62 14.96 5.66
C LEU A 72 36.23 13.92 6.60
N ASN A 73 37.02 12.98 6.07
CA ASN A 73 37.54 11.83 6.83
C ASN A 73 36.46 11.11 7.66
N THR A 74 35.26 10.98 7.09
CA THR A 74 34.12 10.31 7.73
C THR A 74 33.53 9.29 6.80
N PRO A 75 33.06 8.12 7.30
CA PRO A 75 32.39 7.13 6.47
C PRO A 75 31.15 7.67 5.78
N GLY A 76 30.95 7.26 4.51
CA GLY A 76 29.73 7.50 3.75
C GLY A 76 28.89 6.23 3.66
N PHE A 77 27.59 6.39 3.44
CA PHE A 77 26.65 5.27 3.29
C PHE A 77 25.60 5.52 2.21
N SER A 78 25.15 4.45 1.56
CA SER A 78 23.99 4.43 0.67
C SER A 78 23.25 3.12 0.81
N SER A 79 21.94 3.19 1.12
CA SER A 79 21.09 2.01 1.20
C SER A 79 20.46 1.67 -0.14
N TRP A 80 20.07 0.40 -0.30
CA TRP A 80 19.31 -0.08 -1.45
C TRP A 80 17.96 0.64 -1.62
N GLU A 81 17.37 1.16 -0.54
CA GLU A 81 16.12 1.95 -0.59
C GLU A 81 16.28 3.27 -1.35
N GLN A 82 17.46 3.89 -1.25
CA GLN A 82 17.78 5.12 -1.98
C GLN A 82 18.15 4.82 -3.44
N ARG A 83 18.87 3.72 -3.65
CA ARG A 83 19.31 3.23 -4.95
C ARG A 83 19.51 1.72 -4.89
N GLN A 84 18.66 0.97 -5.59
CA GLN A 84 18.66 -0.50 -5.52
C GLN A 84 20.03 -1.13 -5.72
N PHE A 85 20.81 -0.64 -6.68
CA PHE A 85 22.20 -1.02 -6.92
C PHE A 85 23.02 0.13 -7.47
N VAL A 86 24.33 0.08 -7.25
CA VAL A 86 25.32 0.99 -7.87
C VAL A 86 26.15 0.21 -8.90
N PHE A 87 26.60 -0.98 -8.55
CA PHE A 87 27.31 -1.88 -9.43
C PHE A 87 26.35 -2.92 -10.00
N LYS A 88 26.35 -3.14 -11.31
CA LYS A 88 25.55 -4.21 -11.93
C LYS A 88 26.15 -5.58 -11.65
N MET A 89 25.87 -6.10 -10.49
CA MET A 89 26.31 -7.39 -10.01
C MET A 89 25.18 -8.39 -10.06
N ARG A 90 25.36 -9.52 -10.74
CA ARG A 90 24.37 -10.58 -10.76
C ARG A 90 24.38 -11.33 -9.43
N HIS A 91 23.20 -11.56 -8.86
CA HIS A 91 23.09 -12.41 -7.67
C HIS A 91 23.20 -13.90 -8.05
N ALA A 92 23.87 -14.68 -7.19
CA ALA A 92 24.04 -16.13 -7.41
C ALA A 92 22.98 -16.97 -6.70
N ARG A 93 21.94 -16.35 -6.12
CA ARG A 93 20.94 -17.03 -5.30
C ARG A 93 19.70 -17.40 -6.11
N PRO A 94 19.01 -18.52 -5.78
CA PRO A 94 17.80 -18.97 -6.46
C PRO A 94 16.56 -18.12 -6.10
N VAL A 95 16.74 -16.92 -5.55
CA VAL A 95 15.62 -16.04 -5.20
C VAL A 95 15.07 -15.42 -6.48
N THR A 96 13.82 -15.70 -6.80
CA THR A 96 13.09 -15.11 -7.91
C THR A 96 12.73 -13.67 -7.57
N THR A 97 13.69 -12.77 -7.74
CA THR A 97 13.43 -11.33 -7.71
C THR A 97 13.10 -10.85 -9.12
N SER A 98 12.37 -9.75 -9.23
CA SER A 98 12.11 -9.08 -10.51
C SER A 98 13.37 -8.43 -11.11
N SER A 99 14.47 -8.34 -10.35
CA SER A 99 15.74 -7.72 -10.76
C SER A 99 16.78 -8.78 -11.09
N GLU A 100 17.49 -8.59 -12.22
CA GLU A 100 18.64 -9.40 -12.61
C GLU A 100 19.86 -9.11 -11.72
N TYR A 101 19.92 -7.94 -11.08
CA TYR A 101 21.04 -7.49 -10.27
C TYR A 101 20.69 -7.50 -8.78
N MET A 102 21.71 -7.78 -7.94
CA MET A 102 21.57 -7.77 -6.49
C MET A 102 21.24 -6.38 -5.94
N ALA A 103 20.38 -6.32 -4.93
CA ALA A 103 20.20 -5.11 -4.14
C ALA A 103 21.42 -4.89 -3.25
N GLN A 104 21.89 -3.64 -3.13
CA GLN A 104 23.17 -3.33 -2.51
C GLN A 104 23.06 -2.25 -1.43
N ASN A 105 23.68 -2.52 -0.29
CA ASN A 105 24.11 -1.47 0.62
C ASN A 105 25.58 -1.15 0.31
N ILE A 106 25.95 0.12 0.30
CA ILE A 106 27.31 0.56 0.03
C ILE A 106 27.81 1.43 1.16
N THR A 107 28.96 1.05 1.69
CA THR A 107 29.69 1.83 2.69
C THR A 107 31.00 2.32 2.10
N PHE A 108 31.30 3.59 2.30
CA PHE A 108 32.55 4.23 1.89
C PHE A 108 33.37 4.49 3.15
N LEU A 109 34.55 3.88 3.25
CA LEU A 109 35.40 3.97 4.42
C LEU A 109 36.71 4.68 4.08
N PRO A 110 37.16 5.69 4.84
CA PRO A 110 38.47 6.29 4.65
C PRO A 110 39.57 5.30 5.05
N ILE A 111 40.62 5.20 4.24
CA ILE A 111 41.88 4.52 4.58
C ILE A 111 42.92 5.60 4.72
N LEU A 112 43.56 5.66 5.89
CA LEU A 112 44.50 6.70 6.26
C LEU A 112 45.92 6.34 5.85
N ALA A 113 46.72 7.35 5.51
CA ALA A 113 48.13 7.19 5.10
C ALA A 113 49.01 6.70 6.26
N ASP A 114 48.67 7.12 7.49
CA ASP A 114 49.43 6.81 8.69
C ASP A 114 48.52 6.68 9.95
N GLU A 115 49.11 6.23 11.07
CA GLU A 115 48.41 6.13 12.37
C GLU A 115 48.05 7.50 12.96
N SER A 116 48.61 8.62 12.46
CA SER A 116 48.30 9.98 12.93
C SER A 116 46.91 10.47 12.51
N GLY A 117 46.30 9.83 11.53
CA GLY A 117 44.90 10.01 11.14
C GLY A 117 44.58 11.34 10.45
N SER A 118 45.56 12.05 9.92
CA SER A 118 45.35 13.40 9.39
C SER A 118 44.96 13.44 7.92
N GLU A 119 45.32 12.43 7.13
CA GLU A 119 45.08 12.43 5.68
C GLU A 119 44.55 11.09 5.18
N VAL A 120 43.51 11.16 4.36
CA VAL A 120 42.90 10.00 3.71
C VAL A 120 43.67 9.70 2.43
N GLU A 121 44.32 8.54 2.35
CA GLU A 121 45.09 8.12 1.17
C GLU A 121 44.19 7.43 0.15
N GLN A 122 43.23 6.63 0.63
CA GLN A 122 42.38 5.83 -0.23
C GLN A 122 40.97 5.73 0.36
N VAL A 123 39.99 5.36 -0.47
CA VAL A 123 38.61 5.06 -0.01
C VAL A 123 38.28 3.63 -0.34
N CYS A 124 37.94 2.88 0.70
CA CYS A 124 37.37 1.53 0.56
C CYS A 124 35.86 1.63 0.31
N ILE A 125 35.40 0.98 -0.74
CA ILE A 125 33.99 0.82 -1.09
C ILE A 125 33.61 -0.61 -0.76
N LEU A 126 32.80 -0.77 0.29
CA LEU A 126 32.24 -2.06 0.70
C LEU A 126 30.84 -2.21 0.08
N VAL A 127 30.63 -3.30 -0.64
CA VAL A 127 29.34 -3.61 -1.29
C VAL A 127 28.75 -4.85 -0.65
N GLU A 128 27.62 -4.70 0.00
CA GLU A 128 26.89 -5.78 0.65
C GLU A 128 25.67 -6.20 -0.19
N ASP A 129 25.54 -7.50 -0.43
CA ASP A 129 24.36 -8.08 -1.06
C ASP A 129 23.22 -8.17 -0.05
N VAL A 130 22.21 -7.35 -0.22
CA VAL A 130 20.99 -7.29 0.61
C VAL A 130 19.74 -7.73 -0.18
N THR A 131 19.93 -8.50 -1.26
CA THR A 131 18.83 -8.97 -2.13
C THR A 131 17.76 -9.73 -1.35
N ASP A 132 18.15 -10.59 -0.42
CA ASP A 132 17.18 -11.32 0.41
C ASP A 132 16.38 -10.38 1.30
N VAL A 133 17.03 -9.38 1.90
CA VAL A 133 16.36 -8.38 2.76
C VAL A 133 15.35 -7.59 1.95
N CYS A 134 15.75 -7.11 0.77
CA CYS A 134 14.88 -6.41 -0.15
C CYS A 134 13.65 -7.25 -0.52
N PHE A 135 13.87 -8.50 -0.95
CA PHE A 135 12.81 -9.42 -1.34
C PHE A 135 11.81 -9.69 -0.20
N TYR A 136 12.31 -9.99 1.01
CA TYR A 136 11.42 -10.27 2.13
C TYR A 136 10.69 -9.04 2.64
N GLN A 137 11.26 -7.85 2.55
CA GLN A 137 10.57 -6.60 2.89
C GLN A 137 9.44 -6.31 1.89
N GLU A 138 9.69 -6.45 0.58
CA GLU A 138 8.65 -6.32 -0.45
C GLU A 138 7.52 -7.34 -0.21
N LYS A 139 7.88 -8.61 0.05
CA LYS A 139 6.91 -9.68 0.29
C LYS A 139 6.09 -9.47 1.55
N LEU A 140 6.72 -8.97 2.62
CA LEU A 140 6.02 -8.61 3.86
C LEU A 140 5.03 -7.46 3.61
N LYS A 141 5.45 -6.44 2.88
CA LYS A 141 4.57 -5.32 2.52
C LYS A 141 3.35 -5.78 1.73
N GLU A 142 3.53 -6.57 0.68
CA GLU A 142 2.43 -7.16 -0.10
C GLU A 142 1.47 -7.97 0.79
N THR A 143 2.02 -8.77 1.71
CA THR A 143 1.22 -9.61 2.61
C THR A 143 0.42 -8.74 3.58
N LEU A 144 1.00 -7.68 4.13
CA LEU A 144 0.32 -6.74 5.01
C LEU A 144 -0.81 -6.01 4.27
N GLU A 145 -0.58 -5.54 3.03
CA GLU A 145 -1.60 -4.92 2.19
C GLU A 145 -2.77 -5.88 1.91
N GLN A 146 -2.48 -7.15 1.61
CA GLN A 146 -3.51 -8.18 1.42
C GLN A 146 -4.31 -8.45 2.70
N LEU A 147 -3.64 -8.56 3.86
CA LEU A 147 -4.30 -8.73 5.15
C LEU A 147 -5.18 -7.52 5.49
N GLU A 148 -4.74 -6.32 5.18
CA GLU A 148 -5.49 -5.08 5.39
C GLU A 148 -6.78 -5.05 4.55
N VAL A 149 -6.71 -5.43 3.27
CA VAL A 149 -7.88 -5.55 2.40
C VAL A 149 -8.87 -6.59 2.94
N VAL A 150 -8.40 -7.78 3.29
CA VAL A 150 -9.25 -8.86 3.87
C VAL A 150 -9.85 -8.44 5.21
N SER A 151 -9.14 -7.65 6.01
CA SER A 151 -9.62 -7.15 7.29
C SER A 151 -10.64 -6.01 7.18
N ARG A 152 -10.73 -5.31 6.06
CA ARG A 152 -11.58 -4.10 5.88
C ARG A 152 -12.79 -4.31 5.00
N THR A 153 -12.83 -5.36 4.18
CA THR A 153 -13.92 -5.60 3.23
C THR A 153 -14.79 -6.79 3.61
N ASP A 154 -16.05 -6.73 3.22
CA ASP A 154 -16.96 -7.89 3.26
C ASP A 154 -16.60 -8.89 2.16
N GLY A 155 -16.44 -10.16 2.52
CA GLY A 155 -15.95 -11.20 1.61
C GLY A 155 -16.84 -11.45 0.40
N LEU A 156 -18.17 -11.24 0.51
CA LEU A 156 -19.11 -11.45 -0.58
C LEU A 156 -19.21 -10.22 -1.50
N THR A 157 -19.42 -9.05 -0.91
CA THR A 157 -19.84 -7.84 -1.64
C THR A 157 -18.70 -6.90 -1.95
N GLN A 158 -17.53 -7.09 -1.34
CA GLN A 158 -16.33 -6.26 -1.54
C GLN A 158 -16.56 -4.75 -1.26
N VAL A 159 -17.54 -4.43 -0.41
CA VAL A 159 -17.69 -3.12 0.23
C VAL A 159 -17.02 -3.16 1.61
N ALA A 160 -16.97 -2.05 2.33
CA ALA A 160 -16.47 -2.05 3.70
C ALA A 160 -17.25 -3.09 4.54
N ASN A 161 -16.53 -3.88 5.34
CA ASN A 161 -17.19 -4.69 6.35
C ASN A 161 -17.68 -3.81 7.50
N ARG A 162 -18.53 -4.34 8.35
CA ARG A 162 -19.15 -3.61 9.46
C ARG A 162 -18.12 -2.89 10.32
N ARG A 163 -17.06 -3.59 10.76
CA ARG A 163 -16.03 -3.03 11.63
C ARG A 163 -15.32 -1.82 11.01
N PHE A 164 -14.84 -1.95 9.79
CA PHE A 164 -14.16 -0.86 9.11
C PHE A 164 -15.10 0.31 8.80
N TRP A 165 -16.37 0.02 8.49
CA TRP A 165 -17.39 1.02 8.26
C TRP A 165 -17.68 1.84 9.55
N GLU A 166 -17.82 1.17 10.72
CA GLU A 166 -18.00 1.81 12.02
C GLU A 166 -16.78 2.69 12.39
N GLU A 167 -15.57 2.15 12.30
CA GLU A 167 -14.32 2.90 12.53
C GLU A 167 -14.23 4.18 11.68
N ARG A 168 -14.59 4.09 10.41
CA ARG A 168 -14.60 5.25 9.50
C ARG A 168 -15.71 6.23 9.81
N PHE A 169 -16.86 5.77 10.23
CA PHE A 169 -17.98 6.63 10.57
C PHE A 169 -17.66 7.52 11.78
N GLU A 170 -17.04 6.98 12.82
CA GLU A 170 -16.56 7.74 13.98
C GLU A 170 -15.63 8.88 13.53
N VAL A 171 -14.67 8.60 12.66
CA VAL A 171 -13.72 9.61 12.14
C VAL A 171 -14.43 10.71 11.36
N GLU A 172 -15.40 10.35 10.50
CA GLU A 172 -16.17 11.33 9.72
C GLU A 172 -17.08 12.17 10.62
N LEU A 173 -17.66 11.58 11.67
CA LEU A 173 -18.48 12.29 12.65
C LEU A 173 -17.64 13.31 13.43
N GLU A 174 -16.48 12.92 13.94
CA GLU A 174 -15.56 13.84 14.61
C GLU A 174 -15.13 14.99 13.69
N THR A 175 -14.87 14.69 12.43
CA THR A 175 -14.49 15.66 11.39
C THR A 175 -15.65 16.64 11.13
N ALA A 176 -16.84 16.14 10.94
CA ALA A 176 -18.05 16.94 10.73
C ALA A 176 -18.32 17.86 11.93
N ASN A 177 -18.22 17.32 13.15
CA ASN A 177 -18.39 18.10 14.38
C ASN A 177 -17.33 19.20 14.51
N ARG A 178 -16.06 18.89 14.23
CA ARG A 178 -14.94 19.83 14.36
C ARG A 178 -15.01 20.98 13.36
N TYR A 179 -15.28 20.67 12.11
CA TYR A 179 -15.23 21.64 11.01
C TYR A 179 -16.61 22.20 10.62
N LYS A 180 -17.67 21.72 11.28
CA LYS A 180 -19.07 22.11 11.00
C LYS A 180 -19.47 21.88 9.54
N HIS A 181 -18.96 20.77 8.96
CA HIS A 181 -19.39 20.32 7.65
C HIS A 181 -20.61 19.41 7.76
N PRO A 182 -21.53 19.43 6.78
CA PRO A 182 -22.64 18.50 6.77
C PRO A 182 -22.14 17.07 6.59
N LEU A 183 -22.77 16.14 7.28
CA LEU A 183 -22.51 14.69 7.17
C LEU A 183 -23.86 13.99 7.17
N SER A 184 -24.10 13.14 6.19
CA SER A 184 -25.32 12.35 6.13
C SER A 184 -25.04 10.86 6.12
N LEU A 185 -26.00 10.11 6.63
CA LEU A 185 -26.05 8.65 6.63
C LEU A 185 -27.27 8.18 5.86
N ILE A 186 -27.08 7.21 4.97
CA ILE A 186 -28.14 6.41 4.38
C ILE A 186 -28.01 4.99 4.90
N LEU A 187 -29.04 4.45 5.55
CA LEU A 187 -29.19 3.02 5.76
C LEU A 187 -30.19 2.46 4.76
N PHE A 188 -29.91 1.28 4.20
CA PHE A 188 -30.84 0.61 3.31
C PHE A 188 -30.83 -0.90 3.50
N ASP A 189 -31.95 -1.51 3.13
CA ASP A 189 -32.21 -2.94 3.25
C ASP A 189 -32.92 -3.44 1.99
N LEU A 190 -32.55 -4.65 1.55
CA LEU A 190 -33.17 -5.33 0.41
C LEU A 190 -34.58 -5.81 0.75
N ASP A 191 -35.57 -5.26 0.10
CA ASP A 191 -36.97 -5.63 0.32
C ASP A 191 -37.22 -7.10 0.00
N LYS A 192 -37.84 -7.82 0.97
CA LYS A 192 -38.25 -9.22 0.80
C LYS A 192 -37.07 -10.15 0.41
N PHE A 193 -35.86 -9.89 0.87
CA PHE A 193 -34.67 -10.67 0.51
C PHE A 193 -34.83 -12.16 0.82
N LYS A 194 -35.54 -12.52 1.90
CA LYS A 194 -35.88 -13.92 2.18
C LYS A 194 -36.65 -14.58 1.04
N GLN A 195 -37.61 -13.87 0.41
CA GLN A 195 -38.36 -14.41 -0.72
C GLN A 195 -37.49 -14.62 -1.96
N ILE A 196 -36.48 -13.77 -2.15
CA ILE A 196 -35.49 -13.95 -3.21
C ILE A 196 -34.70 -15.24 -2.98
N ASN A 197 -34.20 -15.44 -1.73
CA ASN A 197 -33.51 -16.68 -1.36
C ASN A 197 -34.42 -17.92 -1.51
N ASP A 198 -35.67 -17.83 -1.08
CA ASP A 198 -36.63 -18.95 -1.18
C ASP A 198 -36.95 -19.31 -2.66
N THR A 199 -36.90 -18.33 -3.57
CA THR A 199 -37.26 -18.52 -4.99
C THR A 199 -36.04 -18.93 -5.84
N TYR A 200 -34.86 -18.32 -5.61
CA TYR A 200 -33.68 -18.47 -6.47
C TYR A 200 -32.51 -19.16 -5.76
N GLY A 201 -32.72 -19.62 -4.51
CA GLY A 201 -31.67 -20.18 -3.66
C GLY A 201 -30.70 -19.11 -3.13
N HIS A 202 -29.83 -19.50 -2.20
CA HIS A 202 -28.83 -18.60 -1.64
C HIS A 202 -27.87 -18.00 -2.67
N GLN A 203 -27.57 -18.75 -3.75
CA GLN A 203 -26.73 -18.23 -4.83
C GLN A 203 -27.40 -17.07 -5.59
N GLY A 204 -28.73 -17.11 -5.76
CA GLY A 204 -29.49 -16.00 -6.32
C GLY A 204 -29.49 -14.77 -5.41
N GLY A 205 -29.67 -14.98 -4.10
CA GLY A 205 -29.56 -13.92 -3.11
C GLY A 205 -28.17 -13.28 -3.04
N ASP A 206 -27.13 -14.11 -3.02
CA ASP A 206 -25.74 -13.64 -3.04
C ASP A 206 -25.44 -12.79 -4.27
N LEU A 207 -25.94 -13.21 -5.44
CA LEU A 207 -25.80 -12.43 -6.67
C LEU A 207 -26.50 -11.06 -6.56
N VAL A 208 -27.71 -11.02 -5.97
CA VAL A 208 -28.42 -9.74 -5.74
C VAL A 208 -27.64 -8.82 -4.84
N LEU A 209 -27.04 -9.33 -3.75
CA LEU A 209 -26.16 -8.55 -2.87
C LEU A 209 -24.92 -8.00 -3.60
N ILE A 210 -24.30 -8.81 -4.45
CA ILE A 210 -23.13 -8.38 -5.26
C ILE A 210 -23.54 -7.32 -6.27
N GLU A 211 -24.65 -7.51 -6.99
CA GLU A 211 -25.03 -6.59 -8.06
C GLU A 211 -25.54 -5.25 -7.52
N ILE A 212 -26.26 -5.22 -6.40
CA ILE A 212 -26.67 -3.96 -5.79
C ILE A 212 -25.47 -3.14 -5.33
N THR A 213 -24.47 -3.77 -4.73
CA THR A 213 -23.28 -3.06 -4.27
C THR A 213 -22.47 -2.50 -5.45
N LYS A 214 -22.32 -3.25 -6.54
CA LYS A 214 -21.71 -2.75 -7.78
C LYS A 214 -22.49 -1.59 -8.40
N PHE A 215 -23.82 -1.70 -8.39
CA PHE A 215 -24.70 -0.67 -8.92
C PHE A 215 -24.59 0.64 -8.15
N ILE A 216 -24.61 0.56 -6.81
CA ILE A 216 -24.51 1.73 -5.92
C ILE A 216 -23.11 2.35 -5.99
N LYS A 217 -22.03 1.55 -5.94
CA LYS A 217 -20.65 2.04 -6.03
C LYS A 217 -20.41 2.97 -7.24
N LYS A 218 -21.05 2.72 -8.38
CA LYS A 218 -20.92 3.55 -9.59
C LYS A 218 -21.57 4.93 -9.44
N LYS A 219 -22.38 5.15 -8.41
CA LYS A 219 -23.12 6.40 -8.16
C LYS A 219 -22.52 7.21 -7.00
N LEU A 220 -21.64 6.58 -6.22
CA LEU A 220 -20.94 7.19 -5.10
C LEU A 220 -19.68 7.91 -5.57
N ARG A 221 -19.33 8.98 -4.84
CA ARG A 221 -18.05 9.69 -4.98
C ARG A 221 -16.93 8.87 -4.31
N GLN A 222 -15.70 9.19 -4.60
CA GLN A 222 -14.54 8.54 -3.98
C GLN A 222 -14.46 8.73 -2.46
N VAL A 223 -15.04 9.82 -1.94
CA VAL A 223 -15.07 10.13 -0.50
C VAL A 223 -16.23 9.46 0.22
N ASP A 224 -17.26 9.02 -0.50
CA ASP A 224 -18.41 8.33 0.08
C ASP A 224 -18.02 6.88 0.41
N LEU A 225 -18.47 6.37 1.55
CA LEU A 225 -18.14 5.03 2.00
C LEU A 225 -19.40 4.18 2.16
N MET A 226 -19.49 3.09 1.40
CA MET A 226 -20.51 2.08 1.58
C MET A 226 -19.97 0.88 2.33
N GLY A 227 -20.68 0.40 3.34
CA GLY A 227 -20.38 -0.81 4.11
C GLY A 227 -21.58 -1.74 4.26
N ARG A 228 -21.29 -3.02 4.46
CA ARG A 228 -22.30 -4.02 4.81
C ARG A 228 -22.43 -4.07 6.32
N TYR A 229 -23.59 -3.65 6.83
CA TYR A 229 -23.86 -3.54 8.25
C TYR A 229 -24.44 -4.85 8.84
N GLY A 230 -25.23 -5.56 8.04
CA GLY A 230 -25.85 -6.84 8.39
C GLY A 230 -25.94 -7.80 7.21
N GLY A 231 -26.79 -8.79 7.29
CA GLY A 231 -26.98 -9.78 6.22
C GLY A 231 -27.36 -9.15 4.87
N GLU A 232 -28.45 -8.36 4.88
CA GLU A 232 -29.03 -7.66 3.73
C GLU A 232 -29.08 -6.15 3.93
N GLU A 233 -28.43 -5.67 5.01
CA GLU A 233 -28.41 -4.27 5.44
C GLU A 233 -27.08 -3.61 5.12
N PHE A 234 -27.14 -2.39 4.62
CA PHE A 234 -25.99 -1.60 4.20
C PHE A 234 -26.08 -0.17 4.70
N GLY A 235 -24.94 0.44 4.96
CA GLY A 235 -24.82 1.85 5.31
C GLY A 235 -23.95 2.61 4.31
N ILE A 236 -24.34 3.85 3.98
CA ILE A 236 -23.56 4.76 3.15
C ILE A 236 -23.31 6.04 3.93
N ILE A 237 -22.05 6.34 4.20
CA ILE A 237 -21.59 7.58 4.83
C ILE A 237 -21.32 8.60 3.72
N LEU A 238 -21.88 9.78 3.83
CA LEU A 238 -21.78 10.86 2.84
C LEU A 238 -21.18 12.12 3.47
N PRO A 239 -19.84 12.25 3.47
CA PRO A 239 -19.19 13.47 3.93
C PRO A 239 -19.56 14.68 3.06
N ASN A 240 -19.62 15.86 3.67
CA ASN A 240 -19.95 17.13 3.01
C ASN A 240 -21.26 17.07 2.18
N THR A 241 -22.27 16.37 2.73
CA THR A 241 -23.59 16.20 2.09
C THR A 241 -24.67 16.43 3.14
N ASP A 242 -25.60 17.31 2.85
CA ASP A 242 -26.74 17.63 3.69
C ASP A 242 -27.91 16.65 3.49
N ALA A 243 -28.98 16.81 4.27
CA ALA A 243 -30.14 15.95 4.23
C ALA A 243 -30.81 15.88 2.85
N GLU A 244 -30.91 17.01 2.15
CA GLU A 244 -31.56 17.10 0.83
C GLU A 244 -30.74 16.36 -0.22
N GLY A 245 -29.43 16.61 -0.31
CA GLY A 245 -28.54 15.94 -1.24
C GLY A 245 -28.44 14.43 -0.98
N ALA A 246 -28.44 14.01 0.29
CA ALA A 246 -28.46 12.61 0.67
C ALA A 246 -29.78 11.92 0.29
N PHE A 247 -30.92 12.61 0.51
CA PHE A 247 -32.24 12.12 0.12
C PHE A 247 -32.36 11.97 -1.40
N GLU A 248 -31.92 12.97 -2.18
CA GLU A 248 -31.93 12.90 -3.64
C GLU A 248 -31.08 11.74 -4.18
N LEU A 249 -29.90 11.55 -3.61
CA LEU A 249 -29.05 10.42 -3.98
C LEU A 249 -29.73 9.08 -3.65
N ALA A 250 -30.29 8.95 -2.43
CA ALA A 250 -30.97 7.75 -1.97
C ALA A 250 -32.18 7.40 -2.85
N ASP A 251 -33.02 8.38 -3.16
CA ASP A 251 -34.24 8.17 -3.96
C ASP A 251 -33.91 7.86 -5.43
N ARG A 252 -32.87 8.47 -5.98
CA ARG A 252 -32.34 8.13 -7.30
C ARG A 252 -31.83 6.70 -7.35
N ILE A 253 -31.04 6.26 -6.35
CA ILE A 253 -30.55 4.88 -6.25
C ILE A 253 -31.74 3.91 -6.21
N ARG A 254 -32.72 4.16 -5.34
CA ARG A 254 -33.93 3.36 -5.22
C ARG A 254 -34.68 3.21 -6.52
N THR A 255 -34.99 4.33 -7.17
CA THR A 255 -35.81 4.39 -8.39
C THR A 255 -35.14 3.66 -9.54
N GLU A 256 -33.86 3.87 -9.74
CA GLU A 256 -33.12 3.23 -10.81
C GLU A 256 -32.87 1.74 -10.54
N PHE A 257 -32.58 1.36 -9.26
CA PHE A 257 -32.37 -0.04 -8.91
C PHE A 257 -33.63 -0.89 -9.05
N ALA A 258 -34.81 -0.34 -8.74
CA ALA A 258 -36.10 -1.03 -8.91
C ALA A 258 -36.35 -1.48 -10.37
N GLN A 259 -35.70 -0.85 -11.33
CA GLN A 259 -35.80 -1.19 -12.77
C GLN A 259 -34.57 -1.95 -13.30
N PHE A 260 -33.58 -2.23 -12.43
CA PHE A 260 -32.33 -2.88 -12.82
C PHE A 260 -32.48 -4.41 -12.83
N PRO A 261 -32.45 -5.08 -14.00
CA PRO A 261 -32.62 -6.53 -14.07
C PRO A 261 -31.30 -7.24 -13.76
N ILE A 262 -31.29 -8.08 -12.74
CA ILE A 262 -30.15 -8.93 -12.37
C ILE A 262 -30.31 -10.26 -13.08
N SER A 263 -29.35 -10.64 -13.93
CA SER A 263 -29.39 -11.88 -14.72
C SER A 263 -28.90 -13.07 -13.90
N PHE A 264 -29.77 -14.07 -13.66
CA PHE A 264 -29.43 -15.29 -12.96
C PHE A 264 -29.86 -16.51 -13.78
N GLY A 265 -28.91 -17.13 -14.48
CA GLY A 265 -29.22 -18.18 -15.45
C GLY A 265 -30.17 -17.66 -16.55
N ASN A 266 -31.31 -18.31 -16.68
CA ASN A 266 -32.37 -17.90 -17.60
C ASN A 266 -33.39 -16.92 -17.00
N HIS A 267 -33.21 -16.51 -15.76
CA HIS A 267 -34.13 -15.63 -15.04
C HIS A 267 -33.59 -14.21 -14.94
N LYS A 268 -34.50 -13.25 -14.83
CA LYS A 268 -34.20 -11.86 -14.46
C LYS A 268 -34.81 -11.60 -13.10
N ILE A 269 -33.98 -11.30 -12.11
CA ILE A 269 -34.43 -10.94 -10.78
C ILE A 269 -34.57 -9.41 -10.75
N LEU A 270 -35.75 -8.94 -10.34
CA LEU A 270 -36.00 -7.55 -9.98
C LEU A 270 -36.09 -7.47 -8.44
N ALA A 271 -35.33 -6.57 -7.86
CA ALA A 271 -35.35 -6.34 -6.41
C ALA A 271 -35.56 -4.86 -6.12
N THR A 272 -36.14 -4.57 -4.98
CA THR A 272 -36.31 -3.20 -4.49
C THR A 272 -35.58 -3.03 -3.15
N ILE A 273 -35.37 -1.80 -2.76
CA ILE A 273 -34.75 -1.41 -1.51
C ILE A 273 -35.58 -0.37 -0.80
N SER A 274 -35.60 -0.43 0.53
CA SER A 274 -36.09 0.63 1.38
C SER A 274 -34.92 1.37 1.99
N LEU A 275 -34.99 2.70 2.11
CA LEU A 275 -33.88 3.53 2.59
C LEU A 275 -34.36 4.48 3.70
N GLY A 276 -33.49 4.68 4.68
CA GLY A 276 -33.62 5.70 5.72
C GLY A 276 -32.44 6.66 5.64
N VAL A 277 -32.71 7.95 5.68
CA VAL A 277 -31.71 9.02 5.56
C VAL A 277 -31.72 9.87 6.82
N VAL A 278 -30.56 10.26 7.31
CA VAL A 278 -30.39 11.23 8.39
C VAL A 278 -29.19 12.12 8.13
N GLU A 279 -29.30 13.39 8.46
CA GLU A 279 -28.18 14.31 8.54
C GLU A 279 -27.69 14.41 9.98
N TYR A 280 -26.39 14.58 10.18
CA TYR A 280 -25.78 14.81 11.47
C TYR A 280 -26.28 16.12 12.09
N ASP A 281 -26.73 16.04 13.33
CA ASP A 281 -27.04 17.17 14.17
C ASP A 281 -26.10 17.22 15.38
N PRO A 282 -25.56 18.39 15.79
CA PRO A 282 -24.69 18.49 16.97
C PRO A 282 -25.26 17.98 18.29
N SER A 283 -26.56 17.72 18.36
CA SER A 283 -27.21 17.08 19.51
C SER A 283 -27.03 15.57 19.55
N PHE A 284 -26.44 14.98 18.52
CA PHE A 284 -26.17 13.52 18.51
C PHE A 284 -24.85 13.24 19.23
N ASP A 285 -24.90 12.36 20.23
CA ASP A 285 -23.75 12.06 21.09
C ASP A 285 -22.74 11.13 20.42
N SER A 286 -23.18 10.30 19.46
CA SER A 286 -22.34 9.28 18.81
C SER A 286 -22.84 8.89 17.41
N TYR A 287 -22.05 8.08 16.72
CA TYR A 287 -22.47 7.54 15.42
C TYR A 287 -23.66 6.57 15.56
N GLU A 288 -23.77 5.85 16.68
CA GLU A 288 -24.89 4.96 16.98
C GLU A 288 -26.21 5.74 17.06
N ASP A 289 -26.17 6.97 17.52
CA ASP A 289 -27.32 7.86 17.51
C ASP A 289 -27.79 8.16 16.08
N MET A 290 -26.86 8.43 15.16
CA MET A 290 -27.20 8.58 13.74
C MET A 290 -27.75 7.29 13.15
N VAL A 291 -27.12 6.15 13.45
CA VAL A 291 -27.60 4.83 13.01
C VAL A 291 -29.02 4.59 13.50
N THR A 292 -29.31 4.85 14.77
CA THR A 292 -30.65 4.67 15.35
C THR A 292 -31.69 5.53 14.62
N ARG A 293 -31.39 6.78 14.31
CA ARG A 293 -32.30 7.68 13.60
C ARG A 293 -32.50 7.29 12.14
N ALA A 294 -31.43 6.86 11.47
CA ALA A 294 -31.53 6.32 10.12
C ALA A 294 -32.37 5.03 10.08
N ASP A 295 -32.25 4.16 11.11
CA ASP A 295 -33.05 2.95 11.23
C ASP A 295 -34.54 3.26 11.45
N ILE A 296 -34.87 4.28 12.26
CA ILE A 296 -36.26 4.76 12.40
C ILE A 296 -36.83 5.20 11.04
N ALA A 297 -36.07 5.96 10.24
CA ALA A 297 -36.49 6.36 8.90
C ALA A 297 -36.61 5.17 7.94
N LEU A 298 -35.69 4.20 8.02
CA LEU A 298 -35.74 2.96 7.24
C LEU A 298 -36.98 2.13 7.59
N TYR A 299 -37.28 2.03 8.87
CA TYR A 299 -38.50 1.36 9.33
C TYR A 299 -39.79 2.03 8.78
N GLN A 300 -39.83 3.38 8.75
CA GLN A 300 -40.95 4.11 8.13
C GLN A 300 -41.07 3.78 6.64
N SER A 301 -39.95 3.70 5.90
CA SER A 301 -39.95 3.28 4.51
C SER A 301 -40.50 1.88 4.30
N LYS A 302 -40.12 0.92 5.16
CA LYS A 302 -40.66 -0.45 5.14
C LYS A 302 -42.13 -0.50 5.47
N ALA A 303 -42.59 0.31 6.44
CA ALA A 303 -44.00 0.39 6.86
C ALA A 303 -44.90 1.06 5.82
N SER A 304 -44.39 2.03 5.07
CA SER A 304 -45.09 2.75 4.01
C SER A 304 -45.26 1.97 2.69
N GLY A 305 -44.96 0.67 2.70
CA GLY A 305 -45.16 -0.20 1.54
C GLY A 305 -43.87 -0.68 0.87
N ARG A 306 -42.69 -0.37 1.43
CA ARG A 306 -41.37 -0.67 0.90
C ARG A 306 -41.05 0.11 -0.37
N ASN A 307 -39.90 -0.16 -0.99
CA ASN A 307 -39.43 0.59 -2.18
C ASN A 307 -39.63 2.12 -2.00
N THR A 308 -39.19 2.65 -0.88
CA THR A 308 -39.43 4.02 -0.44
C THR A 308 -38.19 4.56 0.25
N THR A 309 -37.97 5.87 0.15
CA THR A 309 -36.95 6.61 0.87
C THR A 309 -37.63 7.51 1.91
N SER A 310 -37.20 7.43 3.17
CA SER A 310 -37.68 8.32 4.25
C SER A 310 -36.52 9.11 4.81
N LEU A 311 -36.77 10.39 5.09
CA LEU A 311 -35.84 11.29 5.77
C LEU A 311 -36.24 11.36 7.24
N TYR A 312 -35.30 11.09 8.17
CA TYR A 312 -35.51 11.38 9.59
C TYR A 312 -35.64 12.89 9.77
N ARG A 313 -36.72 13.31 10.40
CA ARG A 313 -36.93 14.68 10.84
C ARG A 313 -37.12 14.65 12.36
N ALA A 314 -36.29 15.44 13.08
CA ALA A 314 -36.37 15.59 14.53
C ALA A 314 -37.70 16.23 14.95
#